data_5ed9a00d59c42b938d0733b7d9843434
#
_entry.id   5ed9a00d59c42b938d0733b7d9843434
#
_cell.length_a   1.000
_cell.length_b   1.000
_cell.length_c   1.000
_cell.angle_alpha   90.00
_cell.angle_beta   90.00
_cell.angle_gamma   90.00
#
_symmetry.space_group_name_H-M   'P 1'
#
loop_
_entity.id
_entity.type
_entity.pdbx_description
1 polymer ?
#
loop_
_entity_poly.entity_id
_entity_poly.type
_entity_poly.pdbx_seq_one_letter_code
_entity_poly.pdbx_strand_id
1 'polypeptide(L)'
;AVHCCGPRALGSVPRVGERLAGGDGVVGGLTWALAGRGEPLARLVATLPALEGWRPDWPTDTHLIGPLVWEPTDTVFEPPAGDGPLVLIAPSTAVTGAADMVSTALAAVTDELADLSVRVVVSALQIPDGIESSARVVVGTARQDEVLTHADLAICGGGHGMLAKALTAAVPVVTVPGGGDQWELANRVQRQGSGVLVRPLSVDSVATAVRDVLTGPGFAAAAAEASVSADQVTDPVRIVQWLLDRLGAVSGDRRAVRTSTTVGDHLA
;
A
#
# COMPACT_ATOMS: atom_id res chain seq x y z
N ALA A 1 -5.65 -4.36 1.45
CA ALA A 1 -4.87 -5.59 1.35
C ALA A 1 -5.30 -6.69 2.33
N VAL A 2 -5.93 -6.36 3.44
CA VAL A 2 -6.46 -7.37 4.38
C VAL A 2 -7.57 -8.24 3.76
N HIS A 3 -8.12 -7.82 2.65
CA HIS A 3 -9.24 -8.48 1.99
C HIS A 3 -8.84 -9.63 1.05
N CYS A 4 -7.56 -9.77 0.71
CA CYS A 4 -7.07 -10.92 -0.09
C CYS A 4 -6.92 -12.19 0.75
N CYS A 5 -6.88 -12.08 2.09
CA CYS A 5 -6.91 -13.23 2.99
C CYS A 5 -8.36 -13.53 3.36
N GLY A 6 -8.98 -14.51 2.70
CA GLY A 6 -10.31 -14.98 3.07
C GLY A 6 -10.41 -15.37 4.56
N PRO A 7 -11.63 -15.50 5.11
CA PRO A 7 -11.86 -15.73 6.56
C PRO A 7 -11.09 -16.91 7.17
N ARG A 8 -10.60 -17.84 6.34
CA ARG A 8 -9.82 -19.00 6.79
C ARG A 8 -8.34 -18.72 7.07
N ALA A 9 -7.75 -17.69 6.48
CA ALA A 9 -6.34 -17.34 6.74
C ALA A 9 -6.15 -16.60 8.08
N LEU A 10 -7.21 -15.98 8.60
CA LEU A 10 -7.19 -15.32 9.91
C LEU A 10 -7.40 -16.29 11.09
N GLY A 11 -7.74 -17.56 10.84
CA GLY A 11 -8.01 -18.55 11.87
C GLY A 11 -6.78 -19.03 12.65
N SER A 12 -5.56 -18.74 12.21
CA SER A 12 -4.31 -19.14 12.89
C SER A 12 -3.64 -18.00 13.69
N VAL A 13 -4.12 -16.76 13.55
CA VAL A 13 -3.66 -15.66 14.39
C VAL A 13 -4.52 -15.68 15.65
N PRO A 14 -3.93 -15.87 16.85
CA PRO A 14 -4.68 -15.78 18.10
C PRO A 14 -5.40 -14.44 18.12
N ARG A 15 -6.71 -14.47 18.23
CA ARG A 15 -7.50 -13.23 18.31
C ARG A 15 -6.96 -12.44 19.48
N VAL A 16 -6.56 -11.18 19.22
CA VAL A 16 -6.05 -10.28 20.28
C VAL A 16 -6.98 -10.26 21.48
N GLY A 17 -8.29 -10.46 21.28
CA GLY A 17 -9.30 -10.57 22.31
C GLY A 17 -9.14 -11.77 23.26
N GLU A 18 -8.62 -12.91 22.80
CA GLU A 18 -8.47 -14.10 23.66
C GLU A 18 -7.33 -13.94 24.66
N ARG A 19 -6.30 -13.16 24.37
CA ARG A 19 -5.20 -12.85 25.31
C ARG A 19 -5.55 -11.76 26.32
N LEU A 20 -6.55 -10.94 26.02
CA LEU A 20 -6.94 -9.80 26.86
C LEU A 20 -8.22 -10.09 27.69
N ALA A 21 -8.88 -11.22 27.46
CA ALA A 21 -10.09 -11.61 28.17
C ALA A 21 -9.88 -11.92 29.66
N GLY A 22 -8.65 -11.93 30.14
CA GLY A 22 -8.29 -12.14 31.55
C GLY A 22 -7.86 -10.88 32.30
N GLY A 23 -7.99 -9.68 31.70
CA GLY A 23 -7.59 -8.42 32.31
C GLY A 23 -8.80 -7.58 32.72
N ASP A 24 -8.96 -7.35 34.04
CA ASP A 24 -9.95 -6.41 34.60
C ASP A 24 -9.55 -4.96 34.27
N GLY A 25 -9.78 -4.50 33.05
CA GLY A 25 -9.44 -3.15 32.68
C GLY A 25 -10.23 -2.60 31.49
N VAL A 26 -10.21 -1.28 31.32
CA VAL A 26 -10.84 -0.55 30.20
C VAL A 26 -10.43 -1.12 28.84
N VAL A 27 -9.21 -1.63 28.73
CA VAL A 27 -8.69 -2.28 27.51
C VAL A 27 -9.44 -3.57 27.21
N GLY A 28 -9.78 -4.38 28.22
CA GLY A 28 -10.60 -5.58 28.06
C GLY A 28 -12.01 -5.26 27.56
N GLY A 29 -12.61 -4.19 28.08
CA GLY A 29 -13.92 -3.70 27.66
C GLY A 29 -13.94 -3.22 26.21
N LEU A 30 -12.91 -2.48 25.78
CA LEU A 30 -12.77 -1.99 24.43
C LEU A 30 -12.51 -3.13 23.43
N THR A 31 -11.65 -4.08 23.80
CA THR A 31 -11.35 -5.26 23.00
C THR A 31 -12.59 -6.15 22.84
N TRP A 32 -13.42 -6.24 23.88
CA TRP A 32 -14.66 -7.00 23.85
C TRP A 32 -15.72 -6.33 22.97
N ALA A 33 -15.78 -4.99 22.97
CA ALA A 33 -16.65 -4.22 22.09
C ALA A 33 -16.20 -4.31 20.62
N LEU A 34 -14.89 -4.43 20.35
CA LEU A 34 -14.32 -4.52 19.01
C LEU A 34 -14.23 -5.96 18.50
N ALA A 35 -14.05 -6.95 19.38
CA ALA A 35 -13.92 -8.38 19.05
C ALA A 35 -15.10 -9.23 19.50
N GLY A 36 -16.09 -8.65 20.14
CA GLY A 36 -17.25 -9.32 20.70
C GLY A 36 -18.19 -9.87 19.62
N ARG A 37 -19.21 -10.57 20.03
CA ARG A 37 -20.18 -11.34 19.26
C ARG A 37 -20.99 -10.54 18.22
N GLY A 38 -20.57 -9.33 17.83
CA GLY A 38 -21.23 -8.44 16.91
C GLY A 38 -20.41 -8.18 15.65
N GLU A 39 -21.02 -7.53 14.70
CA GLU A 39 -20.35 -6.92 13.56
C GLU A 39 -19.31 -5.89 14.03
N PRO A 40 -18.19 -5.74 13.33
CA PRO A 40 -17.21 -4.71 13.65
C PRO A 40 -17.86 -3.33 13.58
N LEU A 41 -17.45 -2.43 14.46
CA LEU A 41 -17.96 -1.06 14.49
C LEU A 41 -17.53 -0.22 13.27
N ALA A 42 -16.40 -0.56 12.67
CA ALA A 42 -15.91 -0.04 11.41
C ALA A 42 -14.90 -1.01 10.78
N ARG A 43 -14.82 -0.98 9.47
CA ARG A 43 -13.83 -1.68 8.65
C ARG A 43 -12.95 -0.64 7.97
N LEU A 44 -11.65 -0.67 8.28
CA LEU A 44 -10.69 0.26 7.70
C LEU A 44 -9.91 -0.45 6.61
N VAL A 45 -10.00 0.06 5.38
CA VAL A 45 -9.28 -0.48 4.22
C VAL A 45 -8.16 0.49 3.87
N ALA A 46 -6.93 0.06 4.15
CA ALA A 46 -5.73 0.85 3.92
C ALA A 46 -5.24 0.65 2.48
N THR A 47 -5.85 1.37 1.55
CA THR A 47 -5.50 1.30 0.12
C THR A 47 -5.67 2.67 -0.54
N LEU A 48 -4.96 2.88 -1.66
CA LEU A 48 -5.26 3.98 -2.56
C LEU A 48 -6.56 3.65 -3.30
N PRO A 49 -7.58 4.53 -3.33
CA PRO A 49 -8.84 4.25 -4.01
C PRO A 49 -8.69 3.80 -5.47
N ALA A 50 -7.73 4.35 -6.21
CA ALA A 50 -7.40 3.93 -7.58
C ALA A 50 -6.94 2.47 -7.70
N LEU A 51 -6.42 1.88 -6.62
CA LEU A 51 -6.03 0.46 -6.56
C LEU A 51 -7.17 -0.44 -6.08
N GLU A 52 -8.30 0.14 -5.65
CA GLU A 52 -9.49 -0.61 -5.24
C GLU A 52 -10.59 -0.39 -6.28
N GLY A 53 -11.23 -1.46 -6.69
CA GLY A 53 -12.38 -1.34 -7.58
C GLY A 53 -13.64 -0.88 -6.81
N TRP A 54 -14.61 -0.39 -7.55
CA TRP A 54 -15.92 -0.12 -6.95
C TRP A 54 -16.53 -1.40 -6.37
N ARG A 55 -16.92 -1.35 -5.11
CA ARG A 55 -17.38 -2.50 -4.32
C ARG A 55 -18.73 -2.19 -3.70
N PRO A 56 -19.84 -2.36 -4.47
CA PRO A 56 -21.20 -2.13 -3.98
C PRO A 56 -21.62 -3.12 -2.88
N ASP A 57 -20.89 -4.23 -2.77
CA ASP A 57 -21.09 -5.29 -1.79
C ASP A 57 -20.41 -5.00 -0.43
N TRP A 58 -19.68 -3.90 -0.31
CA TRP A 58 -19.07 -3.56 0.97
C TRP A 58 -20.11 -3.12 1.99
N PRO A 59 -19.96 -3.57 3.25
CA PRO A 59 -20.75 -3.06 4.35
C PRO A 59 -20.62 -1.54 4.49
N THR A 60 -21.71 -0.89 4.94
CA THR A 60 -21.78 0.57 5.07
C THR A 60 -20.81 1.17 6.09
N ASP A 61 -20.25 0.33 6.98
CA ASP A 61 -19.23 0.69 7.97
C ASP A 61 -17.79 0.53 7.43
N THR A 62 -17.63 0.34 6.12
CA THR A 62 -16.32 0.21 5.48
C THR A 62 -15.82 1.59 5.01
N HIS A 63 -14.59 1.93 5.40
CA HIS A 63 -13.95 3.20 5.11
C HIS A 63 -12.61 2.99 4.40
N LEU A 64 -12.41 3.64 3.27
CA LEU A 64 -11.10 3.79 2.65
C LEU A 64 -10.32 4.86 3.42
N ILE A 65 -9.16 4.49 3.96
CA ILE A 65 -8.34 5.38 4.81
C ILE A 65 -7.01 5.79 4.17
N GLY A 66 -6.84 5.45 2.88
CA GLY A 66 -5.58 5.65 2.18
C GLY A 66 -4.53 4.58 2.51
N PRO A 67 -3.43 4.56 1.74
CA PRO A 67 -2.35 3.62 1.97
C PRO A 67 -1.62 3.96 3.28
N LEU A 68 -1.35 2.94 4.09
CA LEU A 68 -0.42 3.05 5.21
C LEU A 68 0.97 2.75 4.68
N VAL A 69 1.68 3.78 4.30
CA VAL A 69 3.04 3.67 3.78
C VAL A 69 4.05 3.75 4.90
N TRP A 70 5.11 2.98 4.76
CA TRP A 70 6.23 2.95 5.69
C TRP A 70 7.55 2.88 4.91
N GLU A 71 8.54 3.62 5.39
CA GLU A 71 9.89 3.58 4.85
C GLU A 71 10.82 2.81 5.81
N PRO A 72 11.57 1.80 5.31
CA PRO A 72 12.42 0.97 6.16
C PRO A 72 13.72 1.66 6.59
N THR A 73 13.98 2.86 6.09
CA THR A 73 15.24 3.61 6.31
C THR A 73 14.98 5.11 6.21
N ASP A 74 15.85 5.90 6.84
CA ASP A 74 15.92 7.35 6.68
C ASP A 74 16.94 7.78 5.60
N THR A 75 17.57 6.83 4.92
CA THR A 75 18.58 7.10 3.90
C THR A 75 17.95 7.68 2.65
N VAL A 76 18.32 8.90 2.30
CA VAL A 76 17.95 9.57 1.06
C VAL A 76 19.08 9.41 0.06
N PHE A 77 18.76 9.01 -1.16
CA PHE A 77 19.72 8.92 -2.25
C PHE A 77 19.63 10.15 -3.15
N GLU A 78 20.77 10.73 -3.41
CA GLU A 78 20.93 11.67 -4.51
C GLU A 78 20.74 10.91 -5.83
N PRO A 79 19.79 11.28 -6.69
CA PRO A 79 19.66 10.66 -8.00
C PRO A 79 20.96 10.80 -8.82
N PRO A 80 21.31 9.81 -9.65
CA PRO A 80 22.46 9.95 -10.54
C PRO A 80 22.35 11.22 -11.39
N ALA A 81 23.47 11.91 -11.63
CA ALA A 81 23.49 13.11 -12.45
C ALA A 81 23.12 12.82 -13.92
N GLY A 82 22.48 13.79 -14.60
CA GLY A 82 22.09 13.70 -16.01
C GLY A 82 20.68 14.18 -16.26
N ASP A 83 20.33 14.31 -17.55
CA ASP A 83 19.06 14.85 -18.01
C ASP A 83 18.07 13.76 -18.47
N GLY A 84 18.50 12.49 -18.49
CA GLY A 84 17.64 11.36 -18.86
C GLY A 84 16.60 11.07 -17.77
N PRO A 85 15.54 10.30 -18.12
CA PRO A 85 14.50 9.95 -17.17
C PRO A 85 15.06 9.16 -15.97
N LEU A 86 14.47 9.38 -14.79
CA LEU A 86 14.82 8.66 -13.57
C LEU A 86 13.87 7.47 -13.37
N VAL A 87 14.43 6.29 -13.29
CA VAL A 87 13.71 5.04 -13.07
C VAL A 87 14.04 4.48 -11.69
N LEU A 88 13.01 4.27 -10.87
CA LEU A 88 13.14 3.52 -9.62
C LEU A 88 12.89 2.04 -9.89
N ILE A 89 13.84 1.17 -9.51
CA ILE A 89 13.65 -0.29 -9.48
C ILE A 89 13.49 -0.74 -8.02
N ALA A 90 12.29 -1.24 -7.70
CA ALA A 90 11.93 -1.66 -6.34
C ALA A 90 11.32 -3.08 -6.38
N PRO A 91 12.11 -4.13 -6.13
CA PRO A 91 11.62 -5.50 -6.16
C PRO A 91 10.63 -5.77 -5.03
N SER A 92 9.82 -6.81 -5.20
CA SER A 92 8.92 -7.28 -4.15
C SER A 92 9.72 -7.81 -2.95
N THR A 93 9.26 -7.46 -1.74
CA THR A 93 9.77 -8.07 -0.50
C THR A 93 9.09 -9.40 -0.18
N ALA A 94 8.07 -9.80 -0.96
CA ALA A 94 7.40 -11.08 -0.79
C ALA A 94 8.26 -12.23 -1.32
N VAL A 95 8.23 -13.37 -0.63
CA VAL A 95 8.94 -14.61 -1.04
C VAL A 95 8.54 -15.07 -2.45
N THR A 96 7.34 -14.72 -2.89
CA THR A 96 6.81 -15.03 -4.22
C THR A 96 7.21 -14.03 -5.30
N GLY A 97 8.10 -13.08 -5.01
CA GLY A 97 8.62 -12.12 -5.99
C GLY A 97 9.42 -12.83 -7.10
N ALA A 98 9.52 -12.18 -8.26
CA ALA A 98 10.35 -12.68 -9.36
C ALA A 98 11.83 -12.51 -8.98
N ALA A 99 12.57 -13.61 -8.83
CA ALA A 99 13.94 -13.60 -8.31
C ALA A 99 14.90 -12.77 -9.18
N ASP A 100 14.75 -12.82 -10.50
CA ASP A 100 15.64 -12.15 -11.45
C ASP A 100 15.16 -10.74 -11.86
N MET A 101 14.14 -10.20 -11.16
CA MET A 101 13.52 -8.93 -11.56
C MET A 101 14.54 -7.79 -11.62
N VAL A 102 15.38 -7.64 -10.59
CA VAL A 102 16.31 -6.50 -10.50
C VAL A 102 17.35 -6.58 -11.61
N SER A 103 17.99 -7.73 -11.80
CA SER A 103 19.02 -7.91 -12.84
C SER A 103 18.45 -7.74 -14.24
N THR A 104 17.26 -8.33 -14.49
CA THR A 104 16.59 -8.22 -15.79
C THR A 104 16.16 -6.78 -16.08
N ALA A 105 15.57 -6.09 -15.08
CA ALA A 105 15.16 -4.70 -15.23
C ALA A 105 16.35 -3.76 -15.43
N LEU A 106 17.44 -3.99 -14.68
CA LEU A 106 18.66 -3.19 -14.82
C LEU A 106 19.27 -3.35 -16.21
N ALA A 107 19.43 -4.59 -16.70
CA ALA A 107 19.92 -4.85 -18.06
C ALA A 107 19.01 -4.18 -19.12
N ALA A 108 17.68 -4.28 -18.97
CA ALA A 108 16.75 -3.63 -19.88
C ALA A 108 16.94 -2.11 -19.97
N VAL A 109 17.13 -1.43 -18.84
CA VAL A 109 17.24 0.05 -18.83
C VAL A 109 18.64 0.55 -19.14
N THR A 110 19.71 -0.23 -18.87
CA THR A 110 21.09 0.19 -19.15
C THR A 110 21.55 -0.16 -20.55
N ASP A 111 21.15 -1.30 -21.06
CA ASP A 111 21.68 -1.85 -22.32
C ASP A 111 20.74 -1.58 -23.50
N GLU A 112 19.44 -1.96 -23.36
CA GLU A 112 18.46 -1.82 -24.44
C GLU A 112 17.89 -0.39 -24.57
N LEU A 113 17.94 0.42 -23.51
CA LEU A 113 17.45 1.81 -23.49
C LEU A 113 18.60 2.82 -23.35
N ALA A 114 19.80 2.48 -23.81
CA ALA A 114 20.96 3.36 -23.75
C ALA A 114 20.73 4.71 -24.48
N ASP A 115 19.89 4.71 -25.52
CA ASP A 115 19.47 5.89 -26.27
C ASP A 115 18.69 6.92 -25.44
N LEU A 116 17.95 6.46 -24.42
CA LEU A 116 17.19 7.32 -23.51
C LEU A 116 18.03 7.89 -22.36
N SER A 117 19.27 7.44 -22.21
CA SER A 117 20.17 7.89 -21.14
C SER A 117 19.55 7.74 -19.73
N VAL A 118 18.80 6.68 -19.50
CA VAL A 118 18.06 6.42 -18.25
C VAL A 118 19.00 6.49 -17.05
N ARG A 119 18.55 7.18 -16.00
CA ARG A 119 19.18 7.19 -14.68
C ARG A 119 18.40 6.23 -13.78
N VAL A 120 19.08 5.48 -12.93
CA VAL A 120 18.45 4.39 -12.17
C VAL A 120 18.76 4.51 -10.68
N VAL A 121 17.74 4.37 -9.86
CA VAL A 121 17.87 4.04 -8.44
C VAL A 121 17.30 2.65 -8.22
N VAL A 122 18.14 1.74 -7.71
CA VAL A 122 17.70 0.42 -7.23
C VAL A 122 17.54 0.50 -5.72
N SER A 123 16.29 0.44 -5.24
CA SER A 123 16.00 0.45 -3.81
C SER A 123 15.41 -0.89 -3.38
N ALA A 124 16.20 -1.68 -2.66
CA ALA A 124 15.80 -3.00 -2.17
C ALA A 124 16.38 -3.27 -0.76
N LEU A 125 15.68 -4.11 0.02
CA LEU A 125 16.19 -4.56 1.33
C LEU A 125 17.36 -5.53 1.19
N GLN A 126 17.39 -6.27 0.09
CA GLN A 126 18.49 -7.16 -0.27
C GLN A 126 18.85 -6.89 -1.73
N ILE A 127 20.09 -6.50 -1.95
CA ILE A 127 20.61 -6.27 -3.30
C ILE A 127 21.18 -7.61 -3.80
N PRO A 128 20.77 -8.07 -5.01
CA PRO A 128 21.36 -9.27 -5.61
C PRO A 128 22.87 -9.10 -5.85
N ASP A 129 23.60 -10.20 -5.74
CA ASP A 129 25.05 -10.21 -5.97
C ASP A 129 25.40 -9.70 -7.38
N GLY A 130 26.48 -8.95 -7.50
CA GLY A 130 26.97 -8.42 -8.77
C GLY A 130 26.24 -7.15 -9.25
N ILE A 131 25.29 -6.63 -8.50
CA ILE A 131 24.64 -5.32 -8.79
C ILE A 131 25.34 -4.23 -7.98
N GLU A 132 26.00 -3.31 -8.68
CA GLU A 132 26.80 -2.25 -8.10
C GLU A 132 26.39 -0.87 -8.64
N SER A 133 26.68 0.17 -7.89
CA SER A 133 26.50 1.54 -8.32
C SER A 133 27.48 1.91 -9.42
N SER A 134 27.02 2.76 -10.35
CA SER A 134 27.82 3.32 -11.46
C SER A 134 27.48 4.79 -11.66
N ALA A 135 27.99 5.40 -12.72
CA ALA A 135 27.71 6.81 -13.03
C ALA A 135 26.22 7.11 -13.23
N ARG A 136 25.42 6.11 -13.66
CA ARG A 136 23.98 6.25 -13.91
C ARG A 136 23.10 5.39 -13.01
N VAL A 137 23.67 4.61 -12.12
CA VAL A 137 22.96 3.67 -11.26
C VAL A 137 23.39 3.88 -9.81
N VAL A 138 22.44 4.13 -8.94
CA VAL A 138 22.65 4.11 -7.48
C VAL A 138 21.90 2.93 -6.89
N VAL A 139 22.57 2.17 -6.02
CA VAL A 139 22.05 0.90 -5.47
C VAL A 139 22.12 0.91 -3.95
N GLY A 140 21.04 0.49 -3.30
CA GLY A 140 20.99 0.32 -1.85
C GLY A 140 19.57 0.28 -1.30
N THR A 141 19.43 0.58 -0.01
CA THR A 141 18.12 0.75 0.64
C THR A 141 17.89 2.25 0.84
N ALA A 142 16.97 2.81 0.07
CA ALA A 142 16.63 4.23 0.09
C ALA A 142 15.20 4.49 0.53
N ARG A 143 14.93 5.68 0.99
CA ARG A 143 13.57 6.22 1.12
C ARG A 143 12.94 6.29 -0.26
N GLN A 144 12.02 5.36 -0.52
CA GLN A 144 11.37 5.25 -1.83
C GLN A 144 10.44 6.43 -2.10
N ASP A 145 9.80 6.98 -1.07
CA ASP A 145 8.96 8.17 -1.19
C ASP A 145 9.75 9.38 -1.72
N GLU A 146 10.96 9.61 -1.23
CA GLU A 146 11.83 10.70 -1.69
C GLU A 146 12.28 10.47 -3.14
N VAL A 147 12.71 9.24 -3.49
CA VAL A 147 13.09 8.92 -4.88
C VAL A 147 11.93 9.14 -5.83
N LEU A 148 10.70 8.78 -5.44
CA LEU A 148 9.50 8.92 -6.26
C LEU A 148 9.13 10.38 -6.55
N THR A 149 9.56 11.34 -5.72
CA THR A 149 9.33 12.77 -6.02
C THR A 149 10.06 13.25 -7.29
N HIS A 150 11.05 12.49 -7.73
CA HIS A 150 11.89 12.80 -8.90
C HIS A 150 11.80 11.75 -10.01
N ALA A 151 11.16 10.61 -9.73
CA ALA A 151 11.10 9.50 -10.68
C ALA A 151 10.06 9.72 -11.76
N ASP A 152 10.43 9.37 -13.00
CA ASP A 152 9.53 9.35 -14.16
C ASP A 152 8.81 8.02 -14.32
N LEU A 153 9.35 6.95 -13.69
CA LEU A 153 8.83 5.59 -13.76
C LEU A 153 9.29 4.76 -12.56
N ALA A 154 8.44 3.85 -12.08
CA ALA A 154 8.85 2.82 -11.13
C ALA A 154 8.65 1.41 -11.72
N ILE A 155 9.70 0.57 -11.67
CA ILE A 155 9.61 -0.86 -11.99
C ILE A 155 9.51 -1.63 -10.67
N CYS A 156 8.42 -2.37 -10.49
CA CYS A 156 8.16 -3.04 -9.21
C CYS A 156 7.48 -4.40 -9.36
N GLY A 157 7.47 -5.19 -8.29
CA GLY A 157 6.79 -6.49 -8.25
C GLY A 157 5.26 -6.44 -8.21
N GLY A 158 4.64 -5.26 -8.29
CA GLY A 158 3.19 -5.12 -8.25
C GLY A 158 2.56 -5.32 -6.87
N GLY A 159 3.36 -5.34 -5.79
CA GLY A 159 2.84 -5.37 -4.42
C GLY A 159 2.15 -4.06 -4.03
N HIS A 160 1.12 -4.16 -3.18
CA HIS A 160 0.25 -3.04 -2.80
C HIS A 160 1.03 -1.82 -2.31
N GLY A 161 2.00 -2.00 -1.40
CA GLY A 161 2.73 -0.88 -0.80
C GLY A 161 3.50 -0.04 -1.83
N MET A 162 4.22 -0.70 -2.77
CA MET A 162 4.98 0.02 -3.79
C MET A 162 4.08 0.67 -4.83
N LEU A 163 3.01 -0.01 -5.26
CA LEU A 163 2.03 0.59 -6.17
C LEU A 163 1.35 1.81 -5.56
N ALA A 164 0.97 1.72 -4.29
CA ALA A 164 0.36 2.84 -3.59
C ALA A 164 1.32 4.04 -3.47
N LYS A 165 2.60 3.81 -3.15
CA LYS A 165 3.62 4.88 -3.11
C LYS A 165 3.79 5.53 -4.48
N ALA A 166 4.02 4.74 -5.53
CA ALA A 166 4.25 5.24 -6.87
C ALA A 166 3.06 6.05 -7.40
N LEU A 167 1.84 5.50 -7.31
CA LEU A 167 0.64 6.17 -7.80
C LEU A 167 0.25 7.39 -6.97
N THR A 168 0.50 7.40 -5.65
CA THR A 168 0.30 8.61 -4.84
C THR A 168 1.26 9.72 -5.26
N ALA A 169 2.48 9.38 -5.67
CA ALA A 169 3.45 10.31 -6.23
C ALA A 169 3.20 10.65 -7.72
N ALA A 170 2.09 10.20 -8.30
CA ALA A 170 1.76 10.35 -9.72
C ALA A 170 2.80 9.71 -10.68
N VAL A 171 3.53 8.71 -10.22
CA VAL A 171 4.56 8.01 -11.00
C VAL A 171 3.95 6.75 -11.64
N PRO A 172 3.97 6.62 -12.97
CA PRO A 172 3.52 5.43 -13.66
C PRO A 172 4.44 4.24 -13.37
N VAL A 173 3.93 3.02 -13.59
CA VAL A 173 4.65 1.81 -13.18
C VAL A 173 4.78 0.77 -14.28
N VAL A 174 5.89 0.04 -14.26
CA VAL A 174 6.05 -1.26 -14.93
C VAL A 174 6.03 -2.33 -13.85
N THR A 175 5.10 -3.28 -13.95
CA THR A 175 4.90 -4.31 -12.93
C THR A 175 5.38 -5.66 -13.39
N VAL A 176 6.13 -6.35 -12.52
CA VAL A 176 6.68 -7.70 -12.72
C VAL A 176 6.18 -8.61 -11.60
N PRO A 177 4.90 -9.05 -11.62
CA PRO A 177 4.34 -9.82 -10.54
C PRO A 177 4.93 -11.23 -10.46
N GLY A 178 5.31 -11.63 -9.25
CA GLY A 178 5.79 -12.98 -8.98
C GLY A 178 4.70 -13.95 -8.54
N GLY A 179 3.68 -13.46 -7.78
CA GLY A 179 2.61 -14.32 -7.27
C GLY A 179 1.58 -13.60 -6.42
N GLY A 180 0.55 -14.33 -6.00
CA GLY A 180 -0.47 -13.86 -5.10
C GLY A 180 -1.32 -12.71 -5.66
N ASP A 181 -1.60 -11.73 -4.80
CA ASP A 181 -2.38 -10.52 -5.12
C ASP A 181 -1.68 -9.56 -6.09
N GLN A 182 -0.37 -9.70 -6.27
CA GLN A 182 0.40 -8.87 -7.21
C GLN A 182 -0.17 -8.92 -8.63
N TRP A 183 -0.68 -10.08 -9.05
CA TRP A 183 -1.29 -10.26 -10.37
C TRP A 183 -2.56 -9.42 -10.56
N GLU A 184 -3.43 -9.41 -9.56
CA GLU A 184 -4.66 -8.62 -9.65
C GLU A 184 -4.37 -7.12 -9.59
N LEU A 185 -3.47 -6.70 -8.73
CA LEU A 185 -3.06 -5.29 -8.63
C LEU A 185 -2.37 -4.81 -9.91
N ALA A 186 -1.48 -5.61 -10.49
CA ALA A 186 -0.84 -5.30 -11.77
C ALA A 186 -1.85 -5.20 -12.93
N ASN A 187 -2.84 -6.10 -12.97
CA ASN A 187 -3.93 -6.02 -13.95
C ASN A 187 -4.81 -4.76 -13.75
N ARG A 188 -5.05 -4.32 -12.51
CA ARG A 188 -5.79 -3.06 -12.24
C ARG A 188 -5.02 -1.86 -12.78
N VAL A 189 -3.74 -1.77 -12.48
CA VAL A 189 -2.84 -0.72 -12.99
C VAL A 189 -2.83 -0.68 -14.52
N GLN A 190 -2.74 -1.83 -15.17
CA GLN A 190 -2.78 -1.90 -16.62
C GLN A 190 -4.14 -1.47 -17.18
N ARG A 191 -5.25 -1.92 -16.62
CA ARG A 191 -6.60 -1.54 -17.07
C ARG A 191 -6.89 -0.06 -16.94
N GLN A 192 -6.37 0.60 -15.90
CA GLN A 192 -6.53 2.04 -15.71
C GLN A 192 -5.52 2.87 -16.51
N GLY A 193 -4.54 2.25 -17.17
CA GLY A 193 -3.56 2.92 -18.02
C GLY A 193 -2.42 3.60 -17.26
N SER A 194 -2.28 3.40 -15.94
CA SER A 194 -1.20 3.98 -15.14
C SER A 194 0.07 3.13 -15.13
N GLY A 195 0.11 2.05 -15.90
CA GLY A 195 1.29 1.21 -16.04
C GLY A 195 1.10 0.01 -16.96
N VAL A 196 2.16 -0.76 -17.10
CA VAL A 196 2.24 -1.97 -17.94
C VAL A 196 2.56 -3.18 -17.09
N LEU A 197 1.88 -4.29 -17.34
CA LEU A 197 2.19 -5.60 -16.76
C LEU A 197 3.11 -6.37 -17.71
N VAL A 198 4.30 -6.73 -17.23
CA VAL A 198 5.28 -7.51 -17.98
C VAL A 198 5.08 -9.02 -17.75
N ARG A 199 4.91 -9.75 -18.83
CA ARG A 199 4.84 -11.21 -18.87
C ARG A 199 5.11 -11.74 -20.28
N PRO A 200 6.05 -12.69 -20.47
CA PRO A 200 7.03 -13.19 -19.49
C PRO A 200 8.05 -12.13 -19.10
N LEU A 201 8.76 -12.35 -17.97
CA LEU A 201 9.90 -11.52 -17.60
C LEU A 201 11.07 -11.82 -18.54
N SER A 202 11.50 -10.83 -19.29
CA SER A 202 12.71 -10.83 -20.12
C SER A 202 13.23 -9.40 -20.29
N VAL A 203 14.48 -9.25 -20.67
CA VAL A 203 15.09 -7.95 -20.95
C VAL A 203 14.27 -7.21 -22.00
N ASP A 204 13.95 -7.84 -23.13
CA ASP A 204 13.17 -7.23 -24.22
C ASP A 204 11.78 -6.79 -23.78
N SER A 205 11.07 -7.62 -23.01
CA SER A 205 9.70 -7.27 -22.55
C SER A 205 9.70 -6.13 -21.55
N VAL A 206 10.70 -6.05 -20.67
CA VAL A 206 10.86 -4.93 -19.73
C VAL A 206 11.27 -3.67 -20.51
N ALA A 207 12.25 -3.75 -21.43
CA ALA A 207 12.68 -2.62 -22.23
C ALA A 207 11.52 -2.02 -23.04
N THR A 208 10.74 -2.88 -23.70
CA THR A 208 9.53 -2.46 -24.42
C THR A 208 8.54 -1.73 -23.50
N ALA A 209 8.20 -2.34 -22.35
CA ALA A 209 7.27 -1.74 -21.41
C ALA A 209 7.76 -0.41 -20.84
N VAL A 210 9.05 -0.30 -20.51
CA VAL A 210 9.66 0.95 -20.01
C VAL A 210 9.62 2.04 -21.10
N ARG A 211 9.99 1.70 -22.32
CA ARG A 211 9.93 2.65 -23.45
C ARG A 211 8.50 3.12 -23.68
N ASP A 212 7.54 2.21 -23.72
CA ASP A 212 6.12 2.55 -23.90
C ASP A 212 5.61 3.51 -22.83
N VAL A 213 5.95 3.26 -21.56
CA VAL A 213 5.52 4.10 -20.43
C VAL A 213 6.21 5.47 -20.47
N LEU A 214 7.51 5.52 -20.73
CA LEU A 214 8.26 6.79 -20.76
C LEU A 214 7.90 7.68 -21.94
N THR A 215 7.53 7.09 -23.09
CA THR A 215 7.24 7.84 -24.32
C THR A 215 5.75 7.96 -24.63
N GLY A 216 4.91 7.12 -24.01
CA GLY A 216 3.47 7.11 -24.23
C GLY A 216 2.76 8.23 -23.46
N PRO A 217 1.95 9.06 -24.13
CA PRO A 217 1.39 10.28 -23.53
C PRO A 217 0.32 10.01 -22.45
N GLY A 218 -0.20 8.78 -22.35
CA GLY A 218 -1.33 8.44 -21.46
C GLY A 218 -0.93 8.01 -20.06
N PHE A 219 0.23 7.38 -19.89
CA PHE A 219 0.60 6.73 -18.63
C PHE A 219 0.81 7.71 -17.48
N ALA A 220 1.54 8.79 -17.72
CA ALA A 220 1.75 9.84 -16.72
C ALA A 220 0.43 10.53 -16.35
N ALA A 221 -0.45 10.79 -17.33
CA ALA A 221 -1.77 11.37 -17.07
C ALA A 221 -2.65 10.43 -16.21
N ALA A 222 -2.67 9.12 -16.51
CA ALA A 222 -3.42 8.15 -15.75
C ALA A 222 -2.84 7.96 -14.32
N ALA A 223 -1.52 8.02 -14.16
CA ALA A 223 -0.89 8.01 -12.85
C ALA A 223 -1.23 9.26 -12.03
N ALA A 224 -1.28 10.43 -12.66
CA ALA A 224 -1.71 11.67 -12.02
C ALA A 224 -3.20 11.61 -11.63
N GLU A 225 -4.08 11.03 -12.46
CA GLU A 225 -5.46 10.80 -12.10
C GLU A 225 -5.58 9.84 -10.92
N ALA A 226 -4.80 8.76 -10.90
CA ALA A 226 -4.76 7.83 -9.78
C ALA A 226 -4.31 8.53 -8.47
N SER A 227 -3.36 9.47 -8.52
CA SER A 227 -2.89 10.20 -7.34
C SER A 227 -3.98 11.05 -6.70
N VAL A 228 -4.84 11.70 -7.49
CA VAL A 228 -5.97 12.50 -7.01
C VAL A 228 -6.97 11.66 -6.20
N SER A 229 -7.03 10.35 -6.43
CA SER A 229 -7.88 9.47 -5.64
C SER A 229 -7.49 9.44 -4.14
N ALA A 230 -6.26 9.82 -3.79
CA ALA A 230 -5.84 9.94 -2.40
C ALA A 230 -6.64 10.99 -1.61
N ASP A 231 -7.22 11.99 -2.27
CA ASP A 231 -8.06 13.00 -1.64
C ASP A 231 -9.45 12.46 -1.25
N GLN A 232 -9.82 11.29 -1.74
CA GLN A 232 -11.12 10.65 -1.51
C GLN A 232 -11.16 9.76 -0.28
N VAL A 233 -10.08 9.70 0.48
CA VAL A 233 -9.98 8.85 1.66
C VAL A 233 -10.52 9.53 2.91
N THR A 234 -10.96 8.73 3.86
CA THR A 234 -11.37 9.22 5.18
C THR A 234 -10.19 9.16 6.14
N ASP A 235 -9.90 10.26 6.79
CA ASP A 235 -8.87 10.30 7.83
C ASP A 235 -9.17 9.26 8.93
N PRO A 236 -8.29 8.28 9.16
CA PRO A 236 -8.50 7.22 10.15
C PRO A 236 -8.62 7.77 11.57
N VAL A 237 -7.98 8.89 11.90
CA VAL A 237 -8.08 9.52 13.22
C VAL A 237 -9.50 10.00 13.46
N ARG A 238 -10.13 10.59 12.45
CA ARG A 238 -11.55 11.04 12.56
C ARG A 238 -12.51 9.86 12.75
N ILE A 239 -12.25 8.73 12.12
CA ILE A 239 -13.07 7.52 12.31
C ILE A 239 -12.92 7.00 13.74
N VAL A 240 -11.70 6.91 14.24
CA VAL A 240 -11.44 6.48 15.63
C VAL A 240 -12.09 7.43 16.61
N GLN A 241 -11.97 8.75 16.42
CA GLN A 241 -12.60 9.74 17.27
C GLN A 241 -14.13 9.58 17.31
N TRP A 242 -14.75 9.44 16.16
CA TRP A 242 -16.19 9.21 16.04
C TRP A 242 -16.64 7.90 16.75
N LEU A 243 -15.85 6.82 16.65
CA LEU A 243 -16.12 5.57 17.37
C LEU A 243 -16.03 5.76 18.88
N LEU A 244 -15.01 6.47 19.38
CA LEU A 244 -14.84 6.75 20.81
C LEU A 244 -16.01 7.60 21.36
N ASP A 245 -16.43 8.61 20.62
CA ASP A 245 -17.57 9.45 21.01
C ASP A 245 -18.87 8.64 21.12
N ARG A 246 -19.11 7.75 20.15
CA ARG A 246 -20.28 6.84 20.22
C ARG A 246 -20.23 5.86 21.40
N LEU A 247 -19.07 5.30 21.68
CA LEU A 247 -18.89 4.41 22.83
C LEU A 247 -19.03 5.16 24.16
N GLY A 248 -18.50 6.37 24.23
CA GLY A 248 -18.67 7.27 25.38
C GLY A 248 -20.12 7.64 25.65
N ALA A 249 -20.87 7.97 24.60
CA ALA A 249 -22.30 8.27 24.70
C ALA A 249 -23.11 7.06 25.21
N VAL A 250 -22.83 5.85 24.69
CA VAL A 250 -23.48 4.61 25.14
C VAL A 250 -23.16 4.28 26.61
N SER A 251 -21.92 4.58 27.05
CA SER A 251 -21.50 4.37 28.45
C SER A 251 -22.13 5.39 29.41
N GLY A 252 -22.30 6.63 28.95
CA GLY A 252 -22.96 7.72 29.71
C GLY A 252 -24.43 7.42 29.96
N ASP A 253 -25.14 6.93 28.96
CA ASP A 253 -26.57 6.59 29.07
C ASP A 253 -26.80 5.41 30.05
N ARG A 254 -25.91 4.40 30.07
CA ARG A 254 -25.97 3.32 31.06
C ARG A 254 -25.71 3.78 32.49
N ARG A 255 -24.95 4.85 32.72
CA ARG A 255 -24.79 5.45 34.04
C ARG A 255 -26.04 6.23 34.49
N ALA A 256 -26.67 6.94 33.57
CA ALA A 256 -27.91 7.68 33.85
C ALA A 256 -29.06 6.74 34.27
N VAL A 257 -29.19 5.57 33.59
CA VAL A 257 -30.19 4.56 33.91
C VAL A 257 -29.92 3.89 35.29
N ARG A 258 -28.67 3.73 35.71
CA ARG A 258 -28.33 3.17 37.02
C ARG A 258 -28.55 4.17 38.17
N THR A 259 -28.43 5.46 37.94
CA THR A 259 -28.69 6.49 38.98
C THR A 259 -30.18 6.78 39.20
N SER A 260 -31.05 6.46 38.22
CA SER A 260 -32.50 6.65 38.37
C SER A 260 -33.22 5.52 39.10
N THR A 261 -32.55 4.36 39.30
CA THR A 261 -33.17 3.17 39.95
C THR A 261 -32.90 3.10 41.45
N THR A 262 -32.20 4.10 42.05
CA THR A 262 -31.81 4.04 43.46
C THR A 262 -32.50 5.16 44.31
N VAL A 263 -33.54 5.83 43.80
CA VAL A 263 -34.34 6.76 44.61
C VAL A 263 -35.82 6.36 44.57
N GLY A 264 -36.13 5.33 45.29
CA GLY A 264 -37.52 4.91 45.48
C GLY A 264 -37.63 3.72 46.40
N ASP A 265 -37.21 3.85 47.64
CA ASP A 265 -37.73 3.08 48.78
C ASP A 265 -37.16 3.67 50.08
N HIS A 266 -37.93 4.60 50.64
CA HIS A 266 -38.09 4.80 52.06
C HIS A 266 -39.02 5.98 52.26
N LEU A 267 -40.27 5.68 52.47
CA LEU A 267 -41.19 6.39 53.38
C LEU A 267 -42.57 5.72 53.35
N ALA A 268 -42.78 4.80 54.30
CA ALA A 268 -44.01 4.64 55.08
C ALA A 268 -43.87 3.44 56.01
#